data_1bfa38edc00570528fd40ab68957c971
#
_entry.id   1bfa38edc00570528fd40ab68957c971
#
_cell.length_a   1.000
_cell.length_b   1.000
_cell.length_c   1.000
_cell.angle_alpha   90.00
_cell.angle_beta   90.00
_cell.angle_gamma   90.00
#
_symmetry.space_group_name_H-M   'P 1'
#
loop_
_entity.id
_entity.type
_entity.pdbx_description
1 polymer ?
#
loop_
_entity_poly.entity_id
_entity_poly.type
_entity_poly.pdbx_seq_one_letter_code
_entity_poly.pdbx_strand_id
1 'polypeptide(L)'
;FKHPQPHDFIRCAEKVSGMQLQWYLNEFMQTPHHVDYAVDKVAAKGNKTEITLRRVERMPLPTDVFVVDKNNKTHYYYIPLRMQFGEKENPYSYERKVLPTWGWAHPTYTFEVDMPFENIQKVVIDPNHVTTDINIENNTFQK
;
A
#
# COMPACT_ATOMS: atom_id res chain seq x y z
N PHE A 1 -37.24 -4.66 15.38
CA PHE A 1 -35.84 -4.77 15.84
C PHE A 1 -35.09 -5.76 14.95
N LYS A 2 -34.04 -5.29 14.25
CA LYS A 2 -33.14 -6.14 13.47
C LYS A 2 -31.85 -6.30 14.27
N HIS A 3 -31.31 -7.51 14.30
CA HIS A 3 -30.01 -7.78 14.90
C HIS A 3 -28.98 -7.86 13.74
N PRO A 4 -28.17 -6.80 13.49
CA PRO A 4 -27.20 -6.83 12.42
C PRO A 4 -26.13 -7.90 12.69
N GLN A 5 -25.74 -8.59 11.64
CA GLN A 5 -24.66 -9.57 11.66
C GLN A 5 -23.37 -8.92 11.11
N PRO A 6 -22.18 -9.47 11.37
CA PRO A 6 -20.92 -8.93 10.85
C PRO A 6 -20.91 -8.69 9.33
N HIS A 7 -21.56 -9.57 8.57
CA HIS A 7 -21.67 -9.43 7.11
C HIS A 7 -22.53 -8.22 6.68
N ASP A 8 -23.49 -7.78 7.51
CA ASP A 8 -24.30 -6.58 7.20
C ASP A 8 -23.43 -5.32 7.25
N PHE A 9 -22.51 -5.27 8.23
CA PHE A 9 -21.53 -4.19 8.32
C PHE A 9 -20.63 -4.15 7.08
N ILE A 10 -20.07 -5.30 6.68
CA ILE A 10 -19.21 -5.37 5.49
C ILE A 10 -19.96 -4.97 4.23
N ARG A 11 -21.19 -5.45 4.03
CA ARG A 11 -22.02 -5.04 2.88
C ARG A 11 -22.27 -3.54 2.82
N CYS A 12 -22.48 -2.90 3.96
CA CYS A 12 -22.60 -1.44 4.02
C CYS A 12 -21.30 -0.75 3.62
N ALA A 13 -20.16 -1.22 4.15
CA ALA A 13 -18.85 -0.68 3.81
C ALA A 13 -18.50 -0.86 2.32
N GLU A 14 -18.77 -2.05 1.77
CA GLU A 14 -18.59 -2.34 0.34
C GLU A 14 -19.45 -1.44 -0.55
N LYS A 15 -20.71 -1.23 -0.16
CA LYS A 15 -21.64 -0.35 -0.91
C LYS A 15 -21.17 1.11 -0.94
N VAL A 16 -20.61 1.60 0.15
CA VAL A 16 -20.13 2.99 0.25
C VAL A 16 -18.78 3.15 -0.46
N SER A 17 -17.86 2.20 -0.28
CA SER A 17 -16.50 2.29 -0.82
C SER A 17 -16.38 1.87 -2.29
N GLY A 18 -17.34 1.08 -2.81
CA GLY A 18 -17.23 0.46 -4.13
C GLY A 18 -16.15 -0.63 -4.22
N MET A 19 -15.64 -1.10 -3.08
CA MET A 19 -14.58 -2.12 -3.00
C MET A 19 -15.13 -3.42 -2.40
N GLN A 20 -14.53 -4.55 -2.74
CA GLN A 20 -14.79 -5.81 -2.04
C GLN A 20 -13.93 -5.87 -0.76
N LEU A 21 -14.57 -6.06 0.40
CA LEU A 21 -13.93 -5.99 1.72
C LEU A 21 -14.08 -7.28 2.55
N GLN A 22 -14.63 -8.35 1.98
CA GLN A 22 -14.76 -9.63 2.69
C GLN A 22 -13.41 -10.19 3.16
N TRP A 23 -12.35 -10.01 2.35
CA TRP A 23 -10.99 -10.38 2.71
C TRP A 23 -10.50 -9.62 3.95
N TYR A 24 -10.83 -8.33 4.06
CA TYR A 24 -10.45 -7.47 5.19
C TYR A 24 -11.12 -7.95 6.47
N LEU A 25 -12.43 -8.25 6.42
CA LEU A 25 -13.14 -8.80 7.57
C LEU A 25 -12.50 -10.11 8.05
N ASN A 26 -12.20 -11.03 7.11
CA ASN A 26 -11.59 -12.31 7.45
C ASN A 26 -10.22 -12.12 8.10
N GLU A 27 -9.35 -11.30 7.51
CA GLU A 27 -8.00 -11.09 8.02
C GLU A 27 -7.99 -10.33 9.34
N PHE A 28 -8.76 -9.24 9.44
CA PHE A 28 -8.74 -8.36 10.60
C PHE A 28 -9.50 -8.91 11.80
N MET A 29 -10.62 -9.60 11.56
CA MET A 29 -11.51 -10.06 12.64
C MET A 29 -11.34 -11.53 13.01
N GLN A 30 -10.81 -12.36 12.11
CA GLN A 30 -10.81 -13.82 12.29
C GLN A 30 -9.42 -14.43 12.35
N THR A 31 -8.37 -13.62 12.18
CA THR A 31 -6.99 -14.10 12.27
C THR A 31 -6.15 -13.26 13.24
N PRO A 32 -5.07 -13.81 13.80
CA PRO A 32 -4.08 -13.05 14.56
C PRO A 32 -3.00 -12.41 13.66
N HIS A 33 -3.27 -12.24 12.38
CA HIS A 33 -2.28 -11.70 11.46
C HIS A 33 -2.04 -10.20 11.70
N HIS A 34 -0.79 -9.79 11.51
CA HIS A 34 -0.37 -8.41 11.63
C HIS A 34 -0.03 -7.82 10.27
N VAL A 35 -0.04 -6.51 10.20
CA VAL A 35 0.45 -5.72 9.08
C VAL A 35 1.89 -5.34 9.34
N ASP A 36 2.79 -5.64 8.42
CA ASP A 36 4.18 -5.17 8.40
C ASP A 36 4.64 -5.13 6.94
N TYR A 37 4.87 -3.93 6.44
CA TYR A 37 5.37 -3.65 5.09
C TYR A 37 6.71 -2.94 5.19
N ALA A 38 7.64 -3.27 4.31
CA ALA A 38 8.97 -2.70 4.29
C ALA A 38 9.36 -2.17 2.91
N VAL A 39 10.14 -1.10 2.87
CA VAL A 39 10.93 -0.74 1.69
C VAL A 39 12.18 -1.62 1.69
N ASP A 40 12.13 -2.72 0.96
CA ASP A 40 13.18 -3.74 0.97
C ASP A 40 14.43 -3.30 0.19
N LYS A 41 14.23 -2.67 -0.97
CA LYS A 41 15.34 -2.24 -1.83
C LYS A 41 14.97 -1.05 -2.70
N VAL A 42 15.90 -0.11 -2.86
CA VAL A 42 15.84 0.97 -3.85
C VAL A 42 17.15 0.98 -4.62
N ALA A 43 17.12 0.77 -5.94
CA ALA A 43 18.31 0.60 -6.75
C ALA A 43 18.21 1.30 -8.10
N ALA A 44 19.36 1.72 -8.62
CA ALA A 44 19.46 2.26 -9.98
C ALA A 44 19.19 1.18 -11.04
N LYS A 45 18.42 1.56 -12.08
CA LYS A 45 18.17 0.74 -13.27
C LYS A 45 18.23 1.59 -14.52
N GLY A 46 19.44 1.84 -15.00
CA GLY A 46 19.68 2.81 -16.06
C GLY A 46 19.22 4.21 -15.65
N ASN A 47 18.36 4.84 -16.44
CA ASN A 47 17.76 6.16 -16.14
C ASN A 47 16.54 6.11 -15.24
N LYS A 48 16.22 4.94 -14.69
CA LYS A 48 15.10 4.72 -13.78
C LYS A 48 15.57 4.25 -12.41
N THR A 49 14.66 4.24 -11.46
CA THR A 49 14.88 3.62 -10.16
C THR A 49 13.92 2.44 -10.00
N GLU A 50 14.45 1.30 -9.61
CA GLU A 50 13.68 0.13 -9.23
C GLU A 50 13.47 0.14 -7.71
N ILE A 51 12.21 0.01 -7.30
CA ILE A 51 11.81 -0.04 -5.89
C ILE A 51 11.18 -1.40 -5.63
N THR A 52 11.70 -2.11 -4.64
CA THR A 52 11.14 -3.37 -4.15
C THR A 52 10.58 -3.16 -2.76
N LEU A 53 9.31 -3.49 -2.61
CA LEU A 53 8.61 -3.53 -1.33
C LEU A 53 8.47 -4.97 -0.87
N ARG A 54 8.41 -5.18 0.43
CA ARG A 54 8.16 -6.49 1.03
C ARG A 54 7.01 -6.42 2.02
N ARG A 55 6.10 -7.37 1.94
CA ARG A 55 5.16 -7.67 3.00
C ARG A 55 5.84 -8.67 3.93
N VAL A 56 6.19 -8.24 5.13
CA VAL A 56 6.93 -9.01 6.13
C VAL A 56 5.96 -9.94 6.86
N GLU A 57 4.82 -9.41 7.28
CA GLU A 57 3.76 -10.15 7.95
C GLU A 57 2.65 -10.61 6.98
N ARG A 58 1.65 -11.30 7.50
CA ARG A 58 0.70 -12.04 6.68
C ARG A 58 -0.49 -11.23 6.19
N MET A 59 -0.91 -10.21 6.93
CA MET A 59 -2.09 -9.42 6.57
C MET A 59 -1.83 -8.55 5.35
N PRO A 60 -2.54 -8.75 4.23
CA PRO A 60 -2.39 -7.93 3.04
C PRO A 60 -3.20 -6.63 3.18
N LEU A 61 -2.65 -5.51 2.72
CA LEU A 61 -3.36 -4.24 2.56
C LEU A 61 -3.00 -3.57 1.24
N PRO A 62 -3.90 -2.76 0.66
CA PRO A 62 -3.52 -1.86 -0.41
C PRO A 62 -2.49 -0.86 0.13
N THR A 63 -1.49 -0.55 -0.67
CA THR A 63 -0.30 0.16 -0.17
C THR A 63 -0.15 1.51 -0.86
N ASP A 64 0.00 2.55 -0.07
CA ASP A 64 0.36 3.90 -0.50
C ASP A 64 1.87 4.07 -0.41
N VAL A 65 2.51 4.48 -1.51
CA VAL A 65 3.95 4.70 -1.59
C VAL A 65 4.23 6.12 -2.06
N PHE A 66 5.03 6.84 -1.30
CA PHE A 66 5.48 8.18 -1.63
C PHE A 66 6.96 8.17 -1.95
N VAL A 67 7.30 8.69 -3.11
CA VAL A 67 8.67 8.90 -3.54
C VAL A 67 8.95 10.39 -3.55
N VAL A 68 9.87 10.85 -2.73
CA VAL A 68 10.28 12.25 -2.65
C VAL A 68 11.59 12.41 -3.41
N ASP A 69 11.62 13.35 -4.33
CA ASP A 69 12.83 13.70 -5.10
C ASP A 69 13.69 14.77 -4.39
N LYS A 70 14.87 15.01 -4.90
CA LYS A 70 15.80 16.03 -4.39
C LYS A 70 15.26 17.47 -4.38
N ASN A 71 14.21 17.74 -5.16
CA ASN A 71 13.54 19.03 -5.20
C ASN A 71 12.37 19.09 -4.21
N ASN A 72 12.26 18.11 -3.30
CA ASN A 72 11.14 17.91 -2.37
C ASN A 72 9.78 17.74 -3.05
N LYS A 73 9.75 17.37 -4.34
CA LYS A 73 8.51 17.01 -5.02
C LYS A 73 8.12 15.59 -4.66
N THR A 74 6.88 15.40 -4.27
CA THR A 74 6.31 14.11 -3.90
C THR A 74 5.59 13.48 -5.10
N HIS A 75 5.92 12.22 -5.38
CA HIS A 75 5.28 11.37 -6.38
C HIS A 75 4.52 10.27 -5.64
N TYR A 76 3.21 10.22 -5.82
CA TYR A 76 2.34 9.29 -5.12
C TYR A 76 1.97 8.09 -6.00
N TYR A 77 2.22 6.89 -5.48
CA TYR A 77 1.89 5.61 -6.09
C TYR A 77 0.92 4.85 -5.20
N TYR A 78 -0.08 4.24 -5.81
CA TYR A 78 -1.05 3.39 -5.12
C TYR A 78 -0.99 1.99 -5.70
N ILE A 79 -0.84 1.00 -4.85
CA ILE A 79 -0.79 -0.42 -5.22
C ILE A 79 -2.02 -1.10 -4.64
N PRO A 80 -3.06 -1.37 -5.46
CA PRO A 80 -4.25 -2.06 -5.00
C PRO A 80 -3.98 -3.54 -4.77
N LEU A 81 -4.78 -4.16 -3.90
CA LEU A 81 -4.81 -5.61 -3.79
C LEU A 81 -5.62 -6.23 -4.93
N ARG A 82 -5.16 -7.38 -5.43
CA ARG A 82 -5.88 -8.12 -6.48
C ARG A 82 -7.31 -8.49 -6.07
N MET A 83 -7.57 -8.72 -4.78
CA MET A 83 -8.87 -9.15 -4.26
C MET A 83 -9.84 -8.01 -3.98
N GLN A 84 -9.40 -6.78 -4.10
CA GLN A 84 -10.17 -5.60 -3.72
C GLN A 84 -11.25 -5.25 -4.77
N PHE A 85 -11.02 -5.54 -6.05
CA PHE A 85 -11.88 -5.25 -7.20
C PHE A 85 -12.42 -3.81 -7.28
N GLY A 86 -11.69 -2.88 -6.74
CA GLY A 86 -12.00 -1.45 -6.73
C GLY A 86 -10.81 -0.67 -6.21
N GLU A 87 -10.94 0.63 -6.20
CA GLU A 87 -9.88 1.53 -5.71
C GLU A 87 -10.46 2.46 -4.67
N LYS A 88 -9.73 2.67 -3.58
CA LYS A 88 -10.10 3.71 -2.63
C LYS A 88 -9.99 5.09 -3.27
N GLU A 89 -10.79 6.03 -2.79
CA GLU A 89 -10.64 7.44 -3.15
C GLU A 89 -9.21 7.92 -2.85
N ASN A 90 -8.73 8.90 -3.63
CA ASN A 90 -7.45 9.52 -3.35
C ASN A 90 -7.60 10.50 -2.16
N PRO A 91 -7.05 10.19 -0.98
CA PRO A 91 -7.20 11.05 0.20
C PRO A 91 -6.22 12.23 0.20
N TYR A 92 -5.35 12.31 -0.81
CA TYR A 92 -4.26 13.29 -0.88
C TYR A 92 -4.48 14.28 -2.04
N SER A 93 -3.89 15.45 -1.94
CA SER A 93 -3.87 16.45 -3.02
C SER A 93 -2.88 16.13 -4.15
N TYR A 94 -2.09 15.07 -4.01
CA TYR A 94 -1.13 14.64 -5.02
C TYR A 94 -1.82 13.87 -6.14
N GLU A 95 -1.34 14.03 -7.37
CA GLU A 95 -1.72 13.16 -8.47
C GLU A 95 -1.29 11.72 -8.17
N ARG A 96 -2.25 10.80 -8.21
CA ARG A 96 -2.05 9.39 -7.89
C ARG A 96 -1.77 8.57 -9.13
N LYS A 97 -0.63 7.90 -9.17
CA LYS A 97 -0.34 6.86 -10.16
C LYS A 97 -0.72 5.49 -9.59
N VAL A 98 -1.74 4.87 -10.18
CA VAL A 98 -2.16 3.51 -9.80
C VAL A 98 -1.27 2.50 -10.50
N LEU A 99 -0.66 1.61 -9.73
CA LEU A 99 0.19 0.53 -10.21
C LEU A 99 -0.61 -0.78 -10.38
N PRO A 100 -0.08 -1.78 -11.08
CA PRO A 100 -0.67 -3.11 -11.12
C PRO A 100 -0.92 -3.69 -9.73
N THR A 101 -1.96 -4.51 -9.60
CA THR A 101 -2.37 -5.08 -8.31
C THR A 101 -1.29 -5.97 -7.69
N TRP A 102 -1.11 -5.87 -6.37
CA TRP A 102 -0.26 -6.80 -5.63
C TRP A 102 -1.00 -8.12 -5.36
N GLY A 103 -0.44 -9.23 -5.86
CA GLY A 103 -1.00 -10.56 -5.60
C GLY A 103 -0.70 -11.04 -4.18
N TRP A 104 -1.70 -11.58 -3.48
CA TRP A 104 -1.54 -12.08 -2.10
C TRP A 104 -0.39 -13.08 -1.93
N ALA A 105 -0.22 -14.01 -2.86
CA ALA A 105 0.80 -15.06 -2.79
C ALA A 105 2.24 -14.55 -2.90
N HIS A 106 2.44 -13.30 -3.31
CA HIS A 106 3.77 -12.72 -3.52
C HIS A 106 4.18 -11.87 -2.32
N PRO A 107 5.24 -12.23 -1.58
CA PRO A 107 5.72 -11.45 -0.44
C PRO A 107 6.41 -10.15 -0.86
N THR A 108 6.84 -10.04 -2.11
CA THR A 108 7.52 -8.86 -2.65
C THR A 108 6.77 -8.28 -3.84
N TYR A 109 6.93 -6.97 -4.02
CA TYR A 109 6.41 -6.22 -5.14
C TYR A 109 7.48 -5.26 -5.66
N THR A 110 7.76 -5.32 -6.96
CA THR A 110 8.78 -4.47 -7.57
C THR A 110 8.15 -3.61 -8.67
N PHE A 111 8.48 -2.33 -8.68
CA PHE A 111 8.05 -1.40 -9.70
C PHE A 111 9.15 -0.39 -10.04
N GLU A 112 9.00 0.28 -11.17
CA GLU A 112 9.95 1.28 -11.65
C GLU A 112 9.37 2.68 -11.56
N VAL A 113 10.24 3.60 -11.16
CA VAL A 113 9.96 5.05 -11.16
C VAL A 113 10.79 5.69 -12.27
N ASP A 114 10.15 6.53 -13.08
CA ASP A 114 10.79 7.20 -14.23
C ASP A 114 11.65 8.38 -13.77
N MET A 115 12.60 8.10 -12.88
CA MET A 115 13.65 9.05 -12.48
C MET A 115 14.92 8.30 -12.08
N PRO A 116 16.11 8.89 -12.29
CA PRO A 116 17.39 8.31 -11.85
C PRO A 116 17.45 8.15 -10.34
N PHE A 117 18.13 7.11 -9.87
CA PHE A 117 18.33 6.83 -8.46
C PHE A 117 18.96 8.02 -7.69
N GLU A 118 19.86 8.76 -8.34
CA GLU A 118 20.50 9.95 -7.76
C GLU A 118 19.50 11.02 -7.37
N ASN A 119 18.35 11.08 -8.04
CA ASN A 119 17.30 12.05 -7.77
C ASN A 119 16.32 11.63 -6.68
N ILE A 120 16.36 10.38 -6.24
CA ILE A 120 15.56 9.92 -5.10
C ILE A 120 16.20 10.43 -3.80
N GLN A 121 15.40 11.06 -2.97
CA GLN A 121 15.76 11.46 -1.62
C GLN A 121 15.19 10.49 -0.59
N LYS A 122 13.91 10.10 -0.75
CA LYS A 122 13.20 9.27 0.22
C LYS A 122 12.11 8.44 -0.47
N VAL A 123 11.90 7.24 0.03
CA VAL A 123 10.73 6.40 -0.30
C VAL A 123 10.04 6.03 1.00
N VAL A 124 8.72 6.21 1.08
CA VAL A 124 7.94 5.96 2.30
C VAL A 124 6.68 5.19 1.97
N ILE A 125 6.40 4.16 2.72
CA ILE A 125 5.10 3.47 2.75
C ILE A 125 4.25 4.12 3.84
N ASP A 126 2.98 4.41 3.54
CA ASP A 126 1.99 4.93 4.48
C ASP A 126 2.50 6.09 5.37
N PRO A 127 2.86 7.25 4.79
CA PRO A 127 3.49 8.34 5.53
C PRO A 127 2.63 8.92 6.66
N ASN A 128 1.31 8.68 6.63
CA ASN A 128 0.38 9.18 7.64
C ASN A 128 0.04 8.13 8.70
N HIS A 129 0.67 6.96 8.67
CA HIS A 129 0.44 5.85 9.61
C HIS A 129 -1.05 5.48 9.75
N VAL A 130 -1.76 5.42 8.62
CA VAL A 130 -3.18 5.05 8.56
C VAL A 130 -3.37 3.55 8.70
N THR A 131 -2.36 2.76 8.30
CA THR A 131 -2.35 1.32 8.49
C THR A 131 -1.92 0.98 9.91
N THR A 132 -2.30 -0.21 10.36
CA THR A 132 -1.89 -0.75 11.68
C THR A 132 -0.55 -1.47 11.60
N ASP A 133 0.39 -0.92 10.83
CA ASP A 133 1.73 -1.47 10.67
C ASP A 133 2.47 -1.52 12.01
N ILE A 134 2.96 -2.71 12.39
CA ILE A 134 3.60 -2.94 13.69
C ILE A 134 5.07 -2.50 13.71
N ASN A 135 5.67 -2.22 12.55
CA ASN A 135 7.07 -1.84 12.44
C ASN A 135 7.27 -0.70 11.44
N ILE A 136 6.90 0.49 11.83
CA ILE A 136 6.97 1.70 10.99
C ILE A 136 8.41 2.11 10.61
N GLU A 137 9.42 1.59 11.29
CA GLU A 137 10.82 1.94 11.03
C GLU A 137 11.31 1.39 9.68
N ASN A 138 10.80 0.23 9.25
CA ASN A 138 11.16 -0.37 7.97
C ASN A 138 10.35 0.18 6.78
N ASN A 139 9.35 1.03 7.03
CA ASN A 139 8.51 1.67 6.02
C ASN A 139 9.23 2.76 5.24
N THR A 140 10.45 3.10 5.60
CA THR A 140 11.17 4.23 5.03
C THR A 140 12.56 3.83 4.53
N PHE A 141 12.84 4.21 3.27
CA PHE A 141 14.18 4.32 2.74
C PHE A 141 14.53 5.82 2.66
N GLN A 142 15.68 6.21 3.20
CA GLN A 142 16.21 7.56 3.08
C GLN A 142 17.69 7.51 2.68
N LYS A 143 18.06 8.36 1.73
CA LYS A 143 19.42 8.46 1.20
C LYS A 143 20.24 9.50 1.96
#